data_885750dd9aa3eb7adf5fb8d5246a63d5
#
_entry.id   885750dd9aa3eb7adf5fb8d5246a63d5
#
_cell.length_a   1.000
_cell.length_b   1.000
_cell.length_c   1.000
_cell.angle_alpha   90.00
_cell.angle_beta   90.00
_cell.angle_gamma   90.00
#
_symmetry.space_group_name_H-M   'P 1'
#
loop_
_entity.id
_entity.type
_entity.pdbx_description
1 polymer ?
#
loop_
_entity_poly.entity_id
_entity_poly.type
_entity_poly.pdbx_seq_one_letter_code
_entity_poly.pdbx_strand_id
1 'polypeptide(L)'
;FRRVLFRSAAGIPVEAELGKVGGKEDDLDGGNGNGYTVPSEAAEFAERTGVDSLAVAIGTAHGVYKGTPKLDMERLSEIRKVVSVPLVLHGTSGVPDDAVRECVARGMCKVNYATDLRIAFSKGLKEYLAKDPEVFDPKKYSAVGREYVKEYVKSKILVCGSNGKA
;
A
#
# COMPACT_ATOMS: atom_id res chain seq x y z
N PHE A 1 -16.93 7.40 -11.51
CA PHE A 1 -18.12 8.04 -10.95
C PHE A 1 -19.29 7.07 -10.75
N ARG A 2 -19.73 6.35 -11.80
CA ARG A 2 -20.84 5.38 -11.68
C ARG A 2 -20.58 4.28 -10.64
N ARG A 3 -19.36 3.82 -10.46
CA ARG A 3 -19.00 2.79 -9.45
C ARG A 3 -19.17 3.30 -8.03
N VAL A 4 -18.79 4.56 -7.77
CA VAL A 4 -18.95 5.19 -6.45
C VAL A 4 -20.42 5.25 -6.09
N LEU A 5 -21.27 5.80 -6.96
CA LEU A 5 -22.71 5.90 -6.73
C LEU A 5 -23.37 4.54 -6.46
N PHE A 6 -23.02 3.51 -7.24
CA PHE A 6 -23.58 2.17 -7.06
C PHE A 6 -23.18 1.54 -5.72
N ARG A 7 -21.90 1.63 -5.35
CA ARG A 7 -21.39 1.01 -4.12
C ARG A 7 -21.84 1.74 -2.87
N SER A 8 -21.83 3.07 -2.89
CA SER A 8 -22.29 3.89 -1.76
C SER A 8 -23.77 3.66 -1.45
N ALA A 9 -24.62 3.50 -2.48
CA ALA A 9 -26.03 3.15 -2.30
C ALA A 9 -26.23 1.76 -1.65
N ALA A 10 -25.27 0.86 -1.79
CA ALA A 10 -25.24 -0.46 -1.16
C ALA A 10 -24.51 -0.49 0.20
N GLY A 11 -24.05 0.66 0.71
CA GLY A 11 -23.27 0.76 1.95
C GLY A 11 -21.84 0.16 1.84
N ILE A 12 -21.32 0.02 0.63
CA ILE A 12 -19.98 -0.54 0.38
C ILE A 12 -19.00 0.62 0.25
N PRO A 13 -17.95 0.70 1.11
CA PRO A 13 -16.97 1.77 1.03
C PRO A 13 -16.17 1.72 -0.28
N VAL A 14 -15.82 2.89 -0.80
CA VAL A 14 -15.05 3.06 -2.03
C VAL A 14 -13.77 3.79 -1.73
N GLU A 15 -12.64 3.16 -2.07
CA GLU A 15 -11.32 3.78 -2.12
C GLU A 15 -11.02 4.20 -3.55
N ALA A 16 -10.48 5.39 -3.72
CA ALA A 16 -9.96 5.85 -5.01
C ALA A 16 -8.49 6.27 -4.88
N GLU A 17 -7.82 6.41 -6.02
CA GLU A 17 -6.45 6.91 -6.11
C GLU A 17 -6.42 8.14 -7.02
N LEU A 18 -5.72 9.19 -6.58
CA LEU A 18 -5.46 10.39 -7.35
C LEU A 18 -3.95 10.66 -7.44
N GLY A 19 -3.50 11.00 -8.64
CA GLY A 19 -2.09 11.09 -8.99
C GLY A 19 -1.60 9.81 -9.66
N LYS A 20 -0.31 9.74 -9.95
CA LYS A 20 0.31 8.57 -10.58
C LYS A 20 1.30 7.94 -9.61
N VAL A 21 0.92 6.83 -9.00
CA VAL A 21 1.86 5.96 -8.32
C VAL A 21 2.65 5.22 -9.39
N GLY A 22 3.97 5.42 -9.44
CA GLY A 22 4.84 4.80 -10.46
C GLY A 22 4.95 3.28 -10.31
N GLY A 23 5.67 2.65 -11.26
CA GLY A 23 5.95 1.20 -11.24
C GLY A 23 4.85 0.36 -11.86
N LYS A 24 4.89 -0.96 -11.60
CA LYS A 24 3.93 -1.94 -12.12
C LYS A 24 3.11 -2.55 -11.00
N GLU A 25 1.81 -2.53 -11.15
CA GLU A 25 0.87 -3.30 -10.35
C GLU A 25 0.12 -4.26 -11.27
N ASP A 26 0.35 -5.57 -11.07
CA ASP A 26 -0.13 -6.65 -11.95
C ASP A 26 0.21 -6.37 -13.44
N ASP A 27 -0.77 -6.23 -14.32
CA ASP A 27 -0.58 -5.94 -15.74
C ASP A 27 -0.64 -4.44 -16.09
N LEU A 28 -0.80 -3.58 -15.06
CA LEU A 28 -0.88 -2.13 -15.24
C LEU A 28 0.49 -1.48 -15.00
N ASP A 29 0.96 -0.70 -15.98
CA ASP A 29 2.18 0.10 -15.87
C ASP A 29 1.81 1.54 -15.51
N GLY A 30 2.14 1.96 -14.28
CA GLY A 30 1.96 3.33 -13.81
C GLY A 30 2.89 4.37 -14.47
N GLY A 31 3.77 3.92 -15.37
CA GLY A 31 4.73 4.79 -16.07
C GLY A 31 5.81 5.37 -15.15
N ASN A 32 6.52 6.39 -15.63
CA ASN A 32 7.61 7.07 -14.92
C ASN A 32 7.12 8.16 -13.93
N GLY A 33 6.00 7.95 -13.31
CA GLY A 33 5.39 8.58 -12.16
C GLY A 33 5.88 9.94 -11.63
N ASN A 34 5.92 11.01 -12.47
CA ASN A 34 6.09 12.39 -11.99
C ASN A 34 4.76 13.05 -11.61
N GLY A 35 3.69 12.28 -11.46
CA GLY A 35 2.35 12.79 -11.20
C GLY A 35 2.00 12.81 -9.72
N TYR A 36 2.72 13.58 -8.92
CA TYR A 36 2.34 13.77 -7.51
C TYR A 36 0.96 14.39 -7.38
N THR A 37 0.22 13.98 -6.36
CA THR A 37 -1.11 14.53 -6.07
C THR A 37 -1.01 16.01 -5.72
N VAL A 38 -1.81 16.83 -6.38
CA VAL A 38 -1.94 18.27 -6.07
C VAL A 38 -2.97 18.43 -4.96
N PRO A 39 -2.67 19.14 -3.85
CA PRO A 39 -3.57 19.24 -2.70
C PRO A 39 -4.97 19.78 -3.04
N SER A 40 -5.08 20.82 -3.86
CA SER A 40 -6.37 21.37 -4.28
C SER A 40 -7.19 20.41 -5.13
N GLU A 41 -6.53 19.66 -6.03
CA GLU A 41 -7.20 18.65 -6.86
C GLU A 41 -7.69 17.48 -5.99
N ALA A 42 -6.92 17.10 -4.96
CA ALA A 42 -7.31 16.04 -4.02
C ALA A 42 -8.56 16.43 -3.22
N ALA A 43 -8.64 17.67 -2.75
CA ALA A 43 -9.81 18.18 -2.05
C ALA A 43 -11.05 18.19 -2.96
N GLU A 44 -10.94 18.75 -4.17
CA GLU A 44 -12.02 18.78 -5.15
C GLU A 44 -12.47 17.36 -5.55
N PHE A 45 -11.51 16.45 -5.77
CA PHE A 45 -11.81 15.07 -6.13
C PHE A 45 -12.58 14.36 -5.03
N ALA A 46 -12.14 14.46 -3.77
CA ALA A 46 -12.80 13.82 -2.64
C ALA A 46 -14.24 14.36 -2.47
N GLU A 47 -14.41 15.69 -2.54
CA GLU A 47 -15.71 16.33 -2.41
C GLU A 47 -16.67 15.93 -3.54
N ARG A 48 -16.23 16.02 -4.79
CA ARG A 48 -17.08 15.74 -5.96
C ARG A 48 -17.42 14.27 -6.15
N THR A 49 -16.55 13.36 -5.71
CA THR A 49 -16.77 11.92 -5.87
C THR A 49 -17.45 11.28 -4.68
N GLY A 50 -17.28 11.83 -3.47
CA GLY A 50 -17.81 11.24 -2.24
C GLY A 50 -17.18 9.89 -1.91
N VAL A 51 -15.91 9.68 -2.25
CA VAL A 51 -15.18 8.45 -1.87
C VAL A 51 -14.95 8.40 -0.37
N ASP A 52 -14.89 7.18 0.17
CA ASP A 52 -14.71 6.96 1.61
C ASP A 52 -13.26 7.04 2.06
N SER A 53 -12.31 6.86 1.13
CA SER A 53 -10.87 7.04 1.35
C SER A 53 -10.15 7.38 0.06
N LEU A 54 -8.99 8.07 0.16
CA LEU A 54 -8.24 8.54 -0.99
C LEU A 54 -6.77 8.16 -0.89
N ALA A 55 -6.30 7.35 -1.84
CA ALA A 55 -4.88 7.11 -2.03
C ALA A 55 -4.25 8.27 -2.79
N VAL A 56 -3.07 8.71 -2.32
CA VAL A 56 -2.37 9.88 -2.86
C VAL A 56 -0.94 9.55 -3.24
N ALA A 57 -0.50 10.10 -4.36
CA ALA A 57 0.86 9.93 -4.87
C ALA A 57 1.80 10.98 -4.26
N ILE A 58 2.72 10.53 -3.42
CA ILE A 58 3.73 11.34 -2.73
C ILE A 58 5.16 10.86 -2.99
N GLY A 59 5.38 10.05 -4.03
CA GLY A 59 6.69 9.53 -4.41
C GLY A 59 6.88 8.03 -4.20
N THR A 60 5.83 7.30 -3.87
CA THR A 60 5.84 5.83 -3.86
C THR A 60 5.67 5.26 -5.27
N ALA A 61 6.04 3.98 -5.44
CA ALA A 61 5.86 3.23 -6.67
C ALA A 61 5.51 1.77 -6.38
N HIS A 62 4.75 1.14 -7.26
CA HIS A 62 4.44 -0.28 -7.18
C HIS A 62 5.61 -1.15 -7.65
N GLY A 63 5.76 -2.34 -7.06
CA GLY A 63 6.81 -3.29 -7.42
C GLY A 63 8.07 -3.16 -6.58
N VAL A 64 9.21 -3.54 -7.16
CA VAL A 64 10.52 -3.50 -6.49
C VAL A 64 11.24 -2.20 -6.82
N TYR A 65 11.62 -1.45 -5.81
CA TYR A 65 12.41 -0.23 -5.98
C TYR A 65 13.83 -0.54 -6.45
N LYS A 66 14.36 0.28 -7.36
CA LYS A 66 15.78 0.25 -7.76
C LYS A 66 16.70 1.03 -6.82
N GLY A 67 16.16 1.69 -5.82
CA GLY A 67 16.85 2.49 -4.81
C GLY A 67 15.92 2.86 -3.68
N THR A 68 16.38 3.63 -2.71
CA THR A 68 15.54 4.08 -1.60
C THR A 68 14.57 5.17 -2.08
N PRO A 69 13.23 4.97 -1.97
CA PRO A 69 12.27 5.98 -2.35
C PRO A 69 12.37 7.21 -1.44
N LYS A 70 12.21 8.40 -2.03
CA LYS A 70 12.08 9.65 -1.29
C LYS A 70 10.63 10.11 -1.35
N LEU A 71 9.99 10.19 -0.20
CA LEU A 71 8.60 10.63 -0.09
C LEU A 71 8.54 12.14 0.16
N ASP A 72 7.57 12.80 -0.46
CA ASP A 72 7.28 14.23 -0.26
C ASP A 72 6.37 14.39 0.98
N MET A 73 6.98 14.47 2.14
CA MET A 73 6.30 14.57 3.43
C MET A 73 5.58 15.92 3.62
N GLU A 74 6.11 16.99 3.03
CA GLU A 74 5.46 18.30 3.07
C GLU A 74 4.16 18.27 2.28
N ARG A 75 4.20 17.73 1.07
CA ARG A 75 3.01 17.48 0.25
C ARG A 75 1.96 16.66 0.96
N LEU A 76 2.35 15.59 1.65
CA LEU A 76 1.43 14.81 2.47
C LEU A 76 0.73 15.69 3.52
N SER A 77 1.49 16.55 4.21
CA SER A 77 0.94 17.45 5.20
C SER A 77 -0.01 18.48 4.60
N GLU A 78 0.29 18.99 3.40
CA GLU A 78 -0.58 19.91 2.66
C GLU A 78 -1.89 19.24 2.24
N ILE A 79 -1.81 18.01 1.68
CA ILE A 79 -2.99 17.23 1.31
C ILE A 79 -3.85 16.95 2.54
N ARG A 80 -3.24 16.54 3.66
CA ARG A 80 -3.98 16.22 4.89
C ARG A 80 -4.76 17.41 5.45
N LYS A 81 -4.28 18.65 5.25
CA LYS A 81 -4.98 19.87 5.70
C LYS A 81 -6.28 20.13 4.95
N VAL A 82 -6.36 19.71 3.68
CA VAL A 82 -7.48 20.07 2.78
C VAL A 82 -8.39 18.90 2.43
N VAL A 83 -7.94 17.64 2.61
CA VAL A 83 -8.73 16.45 2.34
C VAL A 83 -9.38 15.95 3.63
N SER A 84 -10.71 15.82 3.63
CA SER A 84 -11.49 15.40 4.80
C SER A 84 -11.54 13.89 5.01
N VAL A 85 -11.42 13.10 3.93
CA VAL A 85 -11.47 11.63 4.00
C VAL A 85 -10.13 11.02 4.44
N PRO A 86 -10.13 9.77 4.97
CA PRO A 86 -8.91 9.05 5.29
C PRO A 86 -7.95 8.94 4.11
N LEU A 87 -6.66 9.20 4.35
CA LEU A 87 -5.61 9.06 3.33
C LEU A 87 -5.01 7.66 3.33
N VAL A 88 -4.65 7.18 2.14
CA VAL A 88 -4.11 5.84 1.90
C VAL A 88 -2.74 5.94 1.21
N LEU A 89 -1.79 5.12 1.63
CA LEU A 89 -0.47 4.97 1.01
C LEU A 89 -0.41 3.69 0.19
N HIS A 90 -0.29 3.83 -1.13
CA HIS A 90 -0.02 2.73 -2.07
C HIS A 90 1.48 2.62 -2.36
N GLY A 91 1.91 1.47 -2.91
CA GLY A 91 3.30 1.26 -3.29
C GLY A 91 4.29 1.24 -2.13
N THR A 92 3.89 0.77 -0.96
CA THR A 92 4.69 0.87 0.28
C THR A 92 5.75 -0.22 0.42
N SER A 93 5.67 -1.33 -0.35
CA SER A 93 6.69 -2.39 -0.32
C SER A 93 8.07 -1.83 -0.66
N GLY A 94 9.05 -2.02 0.25
CA GLY A 94 10.40 -1.48 0.11
C GLY A 94 10.59 -0.02 0.57
N VAL A 95 9.55 0.64 1.05
CA VAL A 95 9.69 1.94 1.73
C VAL A 95 10.30 1.72 3.12
N PRO A 96 11.29 2.53 3.56
CA PRO A 96 11.87 2.43 4.90
C PRO A 96 10.81 2.58 5.99
N ASP A 97 10.96 1.81 7.08
CA ASP A 97 9.99 1.77 8.17
C ASP A 97 9.82 3.10 8.90
N ASP A 98 10.87 3.91 9.00
CA ASP A 98 10.82 5.25 9.55
C ASP A 98 10.01 6.21 8.68
N ALA A 99 10.15 6.12 7.37
CA ALA A 99 9.34 6.89 6.43
C ALA A 99 7.85 6.49 6.50
N VAL A 100 7.54 5.21 6.68
CA VAL A 100 6.16 4.75 6.90
C VAL A 100 5.61 5.30 8.22
N ARG A 101 6.38 5.25 9.31
CA ARG A 101 5.97 5.85 10.60
C ARG A 101 5.71 7.34 10.47
N GLU A 102 6.54 8.06 9.72
CA GLU A 102 6.34 9.48 9.46
C GLU A 102 5.06 9.73 8.65
N CYS A 103 4.77 8.93 7.63
CA CYS A 103 3.50 9.00 6.89
C CYS A 103 2.29 8.84 7.82
N VAL A 104 2.34 7.83 8.71
CA VAL A 104 1.26 7.59 9.69
C VAL A 104 1.12 8.79 10.65
N ALA A 105 2.22 9.32 11.16
CA ALA A 105 2.23 10.49 12.05
C ALA A 105 1.65 11.75 11.37
N ARG A 106 1.80 11.86 10.04
CA ARG A 106 1.25 12.96 9.22
C ARG A 106 -0.17 12.69 8.72
N GLY A 107 -0.82 11.61 9.14
CA GLY A 107 -2.25 11.37 8.91
C GLY A 107 -2.58 10.35 7.82
N MET A 108 -1.65 9.51 7.39
CA MET A 108 -1.99 8.29 6.65
C MET A 108 -2.74 7.33 7.56
N CYS A 109 -3.90 6.86 7.10
CA CYS A 109 -4.81 6.00 7.87
C CYS A 109 -4.73 4.54 7.44
N LYS A 110 -4.30 4.26 6.19
CA LYS A 110 -4.20 2.92 5.61
C LYS A 110 -2.92 2.81 4.79
N VAL A 111 -2.27 1.65 4.86
CA VAL A 111 -1.00 1.39 4.15
C VAL A 111 -1.09 0.04 3.44
N ASN A 112 -0.81 0.02 2.14
CA ASN A 112 -0.92 -1.19 1.33
C ASN A 112 0.45 -1.80 1.04
N TYR A 113 0.60 -3.09 1.40
CA TYR A 113 1.77 -3.91 1.07
C TYR A 113 1.36 -5.07 0.17
N ALA A 114 2.05 -5.29 -0.94
CA ALA A 114 1.82 -6.43 -1.83
C ALA A 114 3.13 -7.14 -2.20
N THR A 115 4.09 -6.44 -2.81
CA THR A 115 5.33 -7.02 -3.32
C THR A 115 6.15 -7.71 -2.23
N ASP A 116 6.30 -7.08 -1.06
CA ASP A 116 7.04 -7.66 0.06
C ASP A 116 6.40 -8.94 0.61
N LEU A 117 5.05 -9.03 0.58
CA LEU A 117 4.34 -10.27 0.96
C LEU A 117 4.64 -11.40 -0.02
N ARG A 118 4.66 -11.08 -1.32
CA ARG A 118 5.03 -12.05 -2.37
C ARG A 118 6.48 -12.51 -2.22
N ILE A 119 7.39 -11.60 -1.89
CA ILE A 119 8.81 -11.89 -1.64
C ILE A 119 8.94 -12.78 -0.40
N ALA A 120 8.29 -12.44 0.70
CA ALA A 120 8.32 -13.22 1.95
C ALA A 120 7.79 -14.64 1.72
N PHE A 121 6.65 -14.79 1.07
CA PHE A 121 6.09 -16.09 0.73
C PHE A 121 7.05 -16.93 -0.12
N SER A 122 7.56 -16.34 -1.22
CA SER A 122 8.48 -17.03 -2.13
C SER A 122 9.78 -17.43 -1.46
N LYS A 123 10.28 -16.61 -0.50
CA LYS A 123 11.46 -16.94 0.29
C LYS A 123 11.23 -18.21 1.11
N GLY A 124 10.12 -18.30 1.84
CA GLY A 124 9.78 -19.47 2.62
C GLY A 124 9.65 -20.73 1.77
N LEU A 125 9.04 -20.63 0.57
CA LEU A 125 8.96 -21.74 -0.37
C LEU A 125 10.34 -22.21 -0.83
N LYS A 126 11.18 -21.30 -1.28
CA LYS A 126 12.53 -21.61 -1.78
C LYS A 126 13.39 -22.30 -0.72
N GLU A 127 13.35 -21.80 0.52
CA GLU A 127 14.10 -22.41 1.62
C GLU A 127 13.59 -23.80 1.98
N TYR A 128 12.27 -24.03 1.94
CA TYR A 128 11.71 -25.36 2.19
C TYR A 128 12.07 -26.34 1.09
N LEU A 129 11.87 -25.96 -0.18
CA LEU A 129 12.18 -26.81 -1.34
C LEU A 129 13.67 -27.15 -1.44
N ALA A 130 14.54 -26.26 -0.99
CA ALA A 130 15.99 -26.54 -0.93
C ALA A 130 16.34 -27.58 0.15
N LYS A 131 15.58 -27.67 1.23
CA LYS A 131 15.78 -28.66 2.31
C LYS A 131 15.16 -30.02 2.01
N ASP A 132 14.04 -30.03 1.30
CA ASP A 132 13.30 -31.24 0.93
C ASP A 132 12.93 -31.17 -0.57
N PRO A 133 13.88 -31.47 -1.47
CA PRO A 133 13.64 -31.39 -2.92
C PRO A 133 12.57 -32.37 -3.43
N GLU A 134 12.35 -33.49 -2.70
CA GLU A 134 11.40 -34.54 -3.08
C GLU A 134 9.97 -34.26 -2.58
N VAL A 135 9.75 -33.13 -1.89
CA VAL A 135 8.42 -32.75 -1.44
C VAL A 135 7.48 -32.48 -2.61
N PHE A 136 6.36 -33.16 -2.65
CA PHE A 136 5.33 -32.98 -3.69
C PHE A 136 4.02 -32.38 -3.15
N ASP A 137 3.83 -32.37 -1.83
CA ASP A 137 2.59 -31.85 -1.23
C ASP A 137 2.65 -30.32 -1.05
N PRO A 138 1.84 -29.54 -1.82
CA PRO A 138 1.82 -28.08 -1.73
C PRO A 138 1.40 -27.54 -0.37
N LYS A 139 0.67 -28.31 0.44
CA LYS A 139 0.30 -27.91 1.81
C LYS A 139 1.53 -27.68 2.67
N LYS A 140 2.58 -28.53 2.52
CA LYS A 140 3.81 -28.45 3.33
C LYS A 140 4.59 -27.18 3.04
N TYR A 141 5.00 -26.96 1.79
CA TYR A 141 5.81 -25.77 1.45
C TYR A 141 5.02 -24.47 1.50
N SER A 142 3.71 -24.51 1.17
CA SER A 142 2.87 -23.31 1.31
C SER A 142 2.63 -22.93 2.77
N ALA A 143 2.64 -23.90 3.72
CA ALA A 143 2.56 -23.59 5.13
C ALA A 143 3.75 -22.74 5.58
N VAL A 144 4.97 -23.08 5.15
CA VAL A 144 6.18 -22.30 5.46
C VAL A 144 6.10 -20.91 4.82
N GLY A 145 5.66 -20.82 3.56
CA GLY A 145 5.44 -19.53 2.91
C GLY A 145 4.48 -18.63 3.69
N ARG A 146 3.37 -19.18 4.21
CA ARG A 146 2.42 -18.41 5.04
C ARG A 146 3.02 -17.94 6.37
N GLU A 147 3.87 -18.73 7.04
CA GLU A 147 4.55 -18.26 8.25
C GLU A 147 5.50 -17.09 7.97
N TYR A 148 6.22 -17.08 6.85
CA TYR A 148 7.04 -15.95 6.44
C TYR A 148 6.21 -14.68 6.20
N VAL A 149 5.07 -14.81 5.54
CA VAL A 149 4.12 -13.69 5.35
C VAL A 149 3.61 -13.19 6.70
N LYS A 150 3.21 -14.09 7.59
CA LYS A 150 2.69 -13.78 8.92
C LYS A 150 3.69 -12.98 9.75
N GLU A 151 4.96 -13.39 9.78
CA GLU A 151 6.01 -12.67 10.51
C GLU A 151 6.27 -11.30 9.89
N TYR A 152 6.26 -11.19 8.56
CA TYR A 152 6.35 -9.91 7.88
C TYR A 152 5.18 -8.98 8.26
N VAL A 153 3.94 -9.47 8.21
CA VAL A 153 2.73 -8.68 8.56
C VAL A 153 2.79 -8.23 10.01
N LYS A 154 3.20 -9.08 10.95
CA LYS A 154 3.39 -8.69 12.36
C LYS A 154 4.36 -7.50 12.50
N SER A 155 5.48 -7.53 11.77
CA SER A 155 6.44 -6.42 11.79
C SER A 155 5.81 -5.12 11.28
N LYS A 156 4.98 -5.19 10.22
CA LYS A 156 4.32 -3.99 9.66
C LYS A 156 3.17 -3.46 10.52
N ILE A 157 2.48 -4.33 11.25
CA ILE A 157 1.50 -3.91 12.29
C ILE A 157 2.20 -3.03 13.34
N LEU A 158 3.40 -3.41 13.78
CA LEU A 158 4.19 -2.60 14.71
C LEU A 158 4.66 -1.28 14.08
N VAL A 159 5.11 -1.32 12.83
CA VAL A 159 5.52 -0.12 12.09
C VAL A 159 4.38 0.88 11.94
N CYS A 160 3.18 0.40 11.60
CA CYS A 160 1.99 1.24 11.46
C CYS A 160 1.36 1.64 12.81
N GLY A 161 1.87 1.13 13.93
CA GLY A 161 1.33 1.43 15.25
C GLY A 161 -0.10 0.89 15.48
N SER A 162 -0.46 -0.22 14.80
CA SER A 162 -1.81 -0.83 14.85
C SER A 162 -1.91 -1.94 15.89
N ASN A 163 -0.81 -2.30 16.56
CA ASN A 163 -0.80 -3.35 17.58
C ASN A 163 -1.69 -2.99 18.77
N GLY A 164 -2.52 -3.94 19.20
CA GLY A 164 -3.45 -3.77 20.32
C GLY A 164 -4.59 -2.80 20.08
N LYS A 165 -4.92 -2.48 18.82
CA LYS A 165 -5.99 -1.56 18.45
C LYS A 165 -7.18 -2.22 17.74
N ALA A 166 -7.21 -3.55 17.68
CA ALA A 166 -8.31 -4.34 17.13
C ALA A 166 -9.24 -4.82 18.24
#